data_67177038ed61e8afa05d9e850c357f96
#
_entry.id   67177038ed61e8afa05d9e850c357f96
#
_cell.length_a   1.000
_cell.length_b   1.000
_cell.length_c   1.000
_cell.angle_alpha   90.00
_cell.angle_beta   90.00
_cell.angle_gamma   90.00
#
_symmetry.space_group_name_H-M   'P 1'
#
loop_
_entity.id
_entity.type
_entity.pdbx_description
1 polymer ?
#
loop_
_entity_poly.entity_id
_entity_poly.type
_entity_poly.pdbx_seq_one_letter_code
_entity_poly.pdbx_strand_id
1 'polypeptide(L)'
;SPPVSFFRAHDLSFRIRRLRFLARRLTETLEPESPADDPAVQKMRDAIYRALAHYAQCESREIYDDAARASAADLHSDPAAALEAIARARNLREKDQLTDLLLAEGFAALPKTGRRTMLLAYLGFPFYDIATLPLLQGDAVDEYDSIKVDRISPEDCDAIRSGGADATLKGIEFNNFGAFFSRAYRENDYLWGRLHGVERLLDIVISTMPGQTRLPDGALDTYRRSAFLAILDEEEERLPHVADLIASLRREIG
;
A
#
# COMPACT_ATOMS: atom_id res chain seq x y z
N SER A 1 15.32 -13.68 -29.90
CA SER A 1 16.41 -14.16 -29.02
C SER A 1 15.84 -14.56 -27.65
N PRO A 2 16.44 -15.51 -26.91
CA PRO A 2 15.94 -15.94 -25.59
C PRO A 2 15.66 -14.80 -24.61
N PRO A 3 16.51 -13.75 -24.47
CA PRO A 3 16.21 -12.63 -23.59
C PRO A 3 14.91 -11.89 -23.96
N VAL A 4 14.66 -11.67 -25.23
CA VAL A 4 13.44 -10.97 -25.69
C VAL A 4 12.18 -11.76 -25.35
N SER A 5 12.20 -13.09 -25.52
CA SER A 5 11.05 -13.94 -25.17
C SER A 5 10.80 -13.94 -23.66
N PHE A 6 11.86 -13.95 -22.85
CA PHE A 6 11.78 -13.84 -21.40
C PHE A 6 11.12 -12.52 -20.97
N PHE A 7 11.63 -11.38 -21.40
CA PHE A 7 11.05 -10.09 -21.05
C PHE A 7 9.60 -9.94 -21.54
N ARG A 8 9.28 -10.47 -22.71
CA ARG A 8 7.88 -10.48 -23.19
C ARG A 8 6.95 -11.27 -22.28
N ALA A 9 7.44 -12.33 -21.67
CA ALA A 9 6.64 -13.18 -20.78
C ALA A 9 6.54 -12.63 -19.36
N HIS A 10 7.53 -11.86 -18.89
CA HIS A 10 7.67 -11.52 -17.47
C HIS A 10 7.63 -10.05 -17.14
N ASP A 11 8.04 -9.13 -18.04
CA ASP A 11 8.17 -7.71 -17.74
C ASP A 11 6.81 -7.01 -17.67
N LEU A 12 6.13 -7.17 -16.56
CA LEU A 12 4.89 -6.47 -16.23
C LEU A 12 5.16 -4.97 -16.00
N SER A 13 6.27 -4.65 -15.34
CA SER A 13 6.60 -3.28 -14.93
C SER A 13 6.77 -2.35 -16.13
N PHE A 14 7.41 -2.80 -17.22
CA PHE A 14 7.51 -2.03 -18.46
C PHE A 14 6.13 -1.62 -19.01
N ARG A 15 5.16 -2.54 -18.99
CA ARG A 15 3.80 -2.31 -19.48
C ARG A 15 3.07 -1.26 -18.66
N ILE A 16 3.19 -1.35 -17.34
CA ILE A 16 2.59 -0.39 -16.41
C ILE A 16 3.24 0.97 -16.58
N ARG A 17 4.58 1.06 -16.64
CA ARG A 17 5.29 2.33 -16.86
C ARG A 17 4.89 2.98 -18.18
N ARG A 18 4.76 2.20 -19.28
CA ARG A 18 4.32 2.71 -20.59
C ARG A 18 2.93 3.35 -20.52
N LEU A 19 1.98 2.71 -19.85
CA LEU A 19 0.63 3.23 -19.71
C LEU A 19 0.58 4.47 -18.78
N ARG A 20 1.35 4.47 -17.70
CA ARG A 20 1.49 5.65 -16.82
C ARG A 20 2.11 6.82 -17.56
N PHE A 21 3.12 6.56 -18.38
CA PHE A 21 3.69 7.59 -19.25
C PHE A 21 2.65 8.15 -20.23
N LEU A 22 1.84 7.28 -20.81
CA LEU A 22 0.77 7.68 -21.73
C LEU A 22 -0.30 8.52 -21.02
N ALA A 23 -0.71 8.13 -19.79
CA ALA A 23 -1.64 8.90 -18.96
C ALA A 23 -1.08 10.30 -18.66
N ARG A 24 0.17 10.36 -18.24
CA ARG A 24 0.87 11.62 -17.97
C ARG A 24 0.92 12.51 -19.22
N ARG A 25 1.24 11.95 -20.39
CA ARG A 25 1.24 12.68 -21.66
C ARG A 25 -0.13 13.21 -22.05
N LEU A 26 -1.19 12.44 -21.79
CA LEU A 26 -2.56 12.90 -22.00
C LEU A 26 -2.83 14.15 -21.18
N THR A 27 -2.54 14.10 -19.87
CA THR A 27 -2.75 15.21 -18.95
C THR A 27 -1.88 16.44 -19.29
N GLU A 28 -0.63 16.25 -19.67
CA GLU A 28 0.30 17.37 -19.95
C GLU A 28 0.04 18.05 -21.30
N THR A 29 -0.45 17.32 -22.29
CA THR A 29 -0.47 17.82 -23.68
C THR A 29 -1.87 18.02 -24.25
N LEU A 30 -2.85 17.22 -23.91
CA LEU A 30 -4.17 17.29 -24.52
C LEU A 30 -5.22 17.92 -23.59
N GLU A 31 -5.17 17.63 -22.31
CA GLU A 31 -6.16 18.17 -21.35
C GLU A 31 -6.15 19.70 -21.26
N PRO A 32 -4.97 20.38 -21.24
CA PRO A 32 -4.93 21.84 -21.19
C PRO A 32 -5.47 22.53 -22.46
N GLU A 33 -5.42 21.84 -23.59
CA GLU A 33 -5.87 22.35 -24.90
C GLU A 33 -7.30 21.96 -25.25
N SER A 34 -7.95 21.12 -24.42
CA SER A 34 -9.28 20.57 -24.65
C SER A 34 -10.29 21.11 -23.66
N PRO A 35 -11.58 21.18 -24.00
CA PRO A 35 -12.64 21.41 -23.02
C PRO A 35 -12.57 20.40 -21.88
N ALA A 36 -12.97 20.81 -20.66
CA ALA A 36 -12.87 19.96 -19.46
C ALA A 36 -13.56 18.59 -19.62
N ASP A 37 -14.62 18.53 -20.44
CA ASP A 37 -15.40 17.31 -20.70
C ASP A 37 -15.29 16.83 -22.15
N ASP A 38 -14.15 17.05 -22.81
CA ASP A 38 -13.95 16.56 -24.18
C ASP A 38 -14.11 15.02 -24.22
N PRO A 39 -15.14 14.50 -24.92
CA PRO A 39 -15.45 13.08 -24.96
C PRO A 39 -14.33 12.24 -25.60
N ALA A 40 -13.54 12.83 -26.50
CA ALA A 40 -12.40 12.13 -27.11
C ALA A 40 -11.25 11.93 -26.11
N VAL A 41 -10.97 12.96 -25.31
CA VAL A 41 -9.97 12.90 -24.23
C VAL A 41 -10.42 11.94 -23.14
N GLN A 42 -11.72 12.00 -22.74
CA GLN A 42 -12.28 11.07 -21.76
C GLN A 42 -12.18 9.61 -22.25
N LYS A 43 -12.53 9.34 -23.50
CA LYS A 43 -12.44 7.99 -24.08
C LYS A 43 -11.00 7.46 -24.08
N MET A 44 -10.02 8.32 -24.37
CA MET A 44 -8.61 7.94 -24.31
C MET A 44 -8.16 7.67 -22.87
N ARG A 45 -8.59 8.49 -21.92
CA ARG A 45 -8.33 8.31 -20.49
C ARG A 45 -8.88 6.97 -20.00
N ASP A 46 -10.15 6.70 -20.30
CA ASP A 46 -10.80 5.43 -19.92
C ASP A 46 -10.08 4.21 -20.49
N ALA A 47 -9.64 4.30 -21.76
CA ALA A 47 -8.87 3.22 -22.39
C ALA A 47 -7.55 2.95 -21.63
N ILE A 48 -6.82 3.99 -21.24
CA ILE A 48 -5.57 3.87 -20.48
C ILE A 48 -5.83 3.25 -19.11
N TYR A 49 -6.83 3.73 -18.36
CA TYR A 49 -7.11 3.22 -17.02
C TYR A 49 -7.65 1.78 -17.04
N ARG A 50 -8.47 1.42 -18.02
CA ARG A 50 -8.90 0.03 -18.22
C ARG A 50 -7.71 -0.89 -18.52
N ALA A 51 -6.79 -0.45 -19.36
CA ALA A 51 -5.56 -1.18 -19.65
C ALA A 51 -4.67 -1.34 -18.40
N LEU A 52 -4.52 -0.28 -17.58
CA LEU A 52 -3.82 -0.35 -16.31
C LEU A 52 -4.47 -1.34 -15.35
N ALA A 53 -5.81 -1.34 -15.25
CA ALA A 53 -6.54 -2.28 -14.40
C ALA A 53 -6.31 -3.75 -14.81
N HIS A 54 -6.21 -4.04 -16.12
CA HIS A 54 -5.89 -5.39 -16.59
C HIS A 54 -4.51 -5.87 -16.17
N TYR A 55 -3.51 -4.98 -16.14
CA TYR A 55 -2.18 -5.34 -15.67
C TYR A 55 -2.08 -5.38 -14.15
N ALA A 56 -2.81 -4.51 -13.43
CA ALA A 56 -2.85 -4.54 -11.97
C ALA A 56 -3.38 -5.89 -11.43
N GLN A 57 -4.31 -6.54 -12.15
CA GLN A 57 -4.75 -7.89 -11.80
C GLN A 57 -3.61 -8.93 -11.80
N CYS A 58 -2.55 -8.70 -12.59
CA CYS A 58 -1.39 -9.60 -12.60
C CYS A 58 -0.53 -9.53 -11.33
N GLU A 59 -0.74 -8.54 -10.48
CA GLU A 59 -0.07 -8.39 -9.19
C GLU A 59 -0.85 -9.10 -8.07
N SER A 60 -2.12 -9.44 -8.31
CA SER A 60 -2.94 -10.18 -7.34
C SER A 60 -2.46 -11.63 -7.19
N ARG A 61 -2.52 -12.13 -5.96
CA ARG A 61 -2.25 -13.54 -5.66
C ARG A 61 -3.33 -14.49 -6.20
N GLU A 62 -4.50 -13.96 -6.48
CA GLU A 62 -5.68 -14.73 -6.90
C GLU A 62 -5.54 -15.32 -8.31
N ILE A 63 -4.69 -14.74 -9.16
CA ILE A 63 -4.45 -15.26 -10.51
C ILE A 63 -3.63 -16.56 -10.53
N TYR A 64 -2.95 -16.88 -9.42
CA TYR A 64 -2.10 -18.07 -9.32
C TYR A 64 -2.92 -19.22 -8.74
N ASP A 65 -3.10 -20.27 -9.52
CA ASP A 65 -3.68 -21.53 -9.08
C ASP A 65 -2.74 -22.28 -8.11
N ASP A 66 -3.22 -23.38 -7.53
CA ASP A 66 -2.43 -24.14 -6.56
C ASP A 66 -1.18 -24.77 -7.19
N ALA A 67 -1.22 -25.11 -8.48
CA ALA A 67 -0.08 -25.64 -9.19
C ALA A 67 1.01 -24.57 -9.37
N ALA A 68 0.62 -23.35 -9.74
CA ALA A 68 1.55 -22.22 -9.85
C ALA A 68 2.14 -21.82 -8.49
N ARG A 69 1.35 -21.88 -7.43
CA ARG A 69 1.83 -21.62 -6.05
C ARG A 69 2.81 -22.68 -5.57
N ALA A 70 2.52 -23.97 -5.86
CA ALA A 70 3.43 -25.07 -5.55
C ALA A 70 4.77 -24.93 -6.30
N SER A 71 4.72 -24.60 -7.61
CA SER A 71 5.94 -24.35 -8.39
C SER A 71 6.75 -23.16 -7.87
N ALA A 72 6.07 -22.10 -7.41
CA ALA A 72 6.73 -20.95 -6.80
C ALA A 72 7.38 -21.27 -5.45
N ALA A 73 6.78 -22.18 -4.66
CA ALA A 73 7.36 -22.64 -3.39
C ALA A 73 8.66 -23.45 -3.63
N ASP A 74 8.78 -24.10 -4.78
CA ASP A 74 9.94 -24.90 -5.17
C ASP A 74 10.94 -24.15 -6.07
N LEU A 75 10.91 -22.82 -6.00
CA LEU A 75 11.72 -21.91 -6.84
C LEU A 75 13.22 -22.21 -6.80
N HIS A 76 13.74 -22.68 -5.65
CA HIS A 76 15.17 -22.99 -5.52
C HIS A 76 15.56 -24.29 -6.22
N SER A 77 14.65 -25.26 -6.32
CA SER A 77 14.89 -26.55 -6.94
C SER A 77 14.69 -26.51 -8.45
N ASP A 78 13.63 -25.85 -8.93
CA ASP A 78 13.32 -25.69 -10.33
C ASP A 78 12.82 -24.26 -10.67
N PRO A 79 13.77 -23.31 -10.80
CA PRO A 79 13.43 -21.92 -11.12
C PRO A 79 12.78 -21.77 -12.50
N ALA A 80 13.08 -22.68 -13.46
CA ALA A 80 12.51 -22.60 -14.81
C ALA A 80 11.02 -22.94 -14.80
N ALA A 81 10.62 -24.00 -14.11
CA ALA A 81 9.21 -24.38 -13.97
C ALA A 81 8.41 -23.31 -13.22
N ALA A 82 8.98 -22.72 -12.17
CA ALA A 82 8.34 -21.63 -11.43
C ALA A 82 8.11 -20.40 -12.31
N LEU A 83 9.11 -19.96 -13.06
CA LEU A 83 8.98 -18.82 -13.98
C LEU A 83 7.95 -19.10 -15.08
N GLU A 84 7.94 -20.31 -15.62
CA GLU A 84 6.96 -20.68 -16.64
C GLU A 84 5.52 -20.71 -16.08
N ALA A 85 5.32 -21.18 -14.86
CA ALA A 85 4.03 -21.14 -14.18
C ALA A 85 3.54 -19.70 -13.96
N ILE A 86 4.43 -18.79 -13.53
CA ILE A 86 4.14 -17.37 -13.40
C ILE A 86 3.76 -16.76 -14.76
N ALA A 87 4.51 -17.04 -15.82
CA ALA A 87 4.23 -16.53 -17.15
C ALA A 87 2.85 -16.99 -17.67
N ARG A 88 2.51 -18.26 -17.45
CA ARG A 88 1.20 -18.81 -17.83
C ARG A 88 0.06 -18.13 -17.05
N ALA A 89 0.20 -17.99 -15.74
CA ALA A 89 -0.82 -17.36 -14.89
C ALA A 89 -1.05 -15.89 -15.28
N ARG A 90 0.01 -15.13 -15.54
CA ARG A 90 -0.09 -13.74 -15.96
C ARG A 90 -0.63 -13.55 -17.36
N ASN A 91 -0.33 -14.47 -18.26
CA ASN A 91 -0.73 -14.44 -19.69
C ASN A 91 -0.59 -13.05 -20.33
N LEU A 92 0.59 -12.43 -20.17
CA LEU A 92 0.82 -11.04 -20.58
C LEU A 92 0.60 -10.81 -22.08
N ARG A 93 0.78 -11.84 -22.93
CA ARG A 93 0.55 -11.73 -24.36
C ARG A 93 -0.92 -11.45 -24.71
N GLU A 94 -1.84 -12.13 -24.07
CA GLU A 94 -3.28 -11.89 -24.28
C GLU A 94 -3.68 -10.51 -23.74
N LYS A 95 -3.16 -10.13 -22.58
CA LYS A 95 -3.39 -8.79 -22.02
C LYS A 95 -2.81 -7.68 -22.91
N ASP A 96 -1.67 -7.90 -23.56
CA ASP A 96 -1.13 -6.97 -24.55
C ASP A 96 -2.10 -6.78 -25.73
N GLN A 97 -2.68 -7.87 -26.26
CA GLN A 97 -3.66 -7.77 -27.34
C GLN A 97 -4.92 -7.00 -26.95
N LEU A 98 -5.45 -7.27 -25.75
CA LEU A 98 -6.59 -6.52 -25.21
C LEU A 98 -6.26 -5.04 -25.00
N THR A 99 -5.08 -4.75 -24.48
CA THR A 99 -4.59 -3.39 -24.29
C THR A 99 -4.48 -2.65 -25.62
N ASP A 100 -3.89 -3.28 -26.64
CA ASP A 100 -3.76 -2.69 -27.97
C ASP A 100 -5.13 -2.36 -28.60
N LEU A 101 -6.13 -3.22 -28.41
CA LEU A 101 -7.51 -2.96 -28.86
C LEU A 101 -8.14 -1.77 -28.12
N LEU A 102 -8.03 -1.74 -26.81
CA LEU A 102 -8.54 -0.61 -26.00
C LEU A 102 -7.91 0.72 -26.40
N LEU A 103 -6.59 0.73 -26.54
CA LEU A 103 -5.85 1.94 -26.91
C LEU A 103 -6.15 2.37 -28.35
N ALA A 104 -6.33 1.41 -29.28
CA ALA A 104 -6.72 1.72 -30.65
C ALA A 104 -8.06 2.47 -30.73
N GLU A 105 -9.04 2.07 -29.92
CA GLU A 105 -10.31 2.81 -29.81
C GLU A 105 -10.13 4.22 -29.23
N GLY A 106 -9.30 4.37 -28.20
CA GLY A 106 -8.97 5.67 -27.63
C GLY A 106 -8.25 6.58 -28.64
N PHE A 107 -7.24 6.07 -29.31
CA PHE A 107 -6.53 6.80 -30.37
C PHE A 107 -7.45 7.21 -31.53
N ALA A 108 -8.36 6.32 -31.94
CA ALA A 108 -9.29 6.60 -33.01
C ALA A 108 -10.24 7.77 -32.69
N ALA A 109 -10.59 7.95 -31.43
CA ALA A 109 -11.46 9.04 -30.98
C ALA A 109 -10.77 10.41 -31.04
N LEU A 110 -9.45 10.45 -30.87
CA LEU A 110 -8.69 11.70 -30.81
C LEU A 110 -8.59 12.40 -32.18
N PRO A 111 -8.55 13.74 -32.21
CA PRO A 111 -8.19 14.53 -33.39
C PRO A 111 -6.80 14.11 -33.92
N LYS A 112 -6.54 14.36 -35.22
CA LYS A 112 -5.31 13.91 -35.90
C LYS A 112 -4.03 14.30 -35.18
N THR A 113 -3.95 15.51 -34.67
CA THR A 113 -2.78 16.03 -33.92
C THR A 113 -2.61 15.31 -32.60
N GLY A 114 -3.65 15.23 -31.77
CA GLY A 114 -3.64 14.52 -30.50
C GLY A 114 -3.35 13.03 -30.66
N ARG A 115 -3.96 12.39 -31.66
CA ARG A 115 -3.69 11.00 -32.01
C ARG A 115 -2.22 10.77 -32.33
N ARG A 116 -1.61 11.64 -33.15
CA ARG A 116 -0.19 11.55 -33.50
C ARG A 116 0.69 11.69 -32.26
N THR A 117 0.41 12.66 -31.39
CA THR A 117 1.17 12.88 -30.15
C THR A 117 1.12 11.66 -29.26
N MET A 118 -0.07 11.11 -29.03
CA MET A 118 -0.26 9.94 -28.15
C MET A 118 0.32 8.66 -28.74
N LEU A 119 0.19 8.44 -30.06
CA LEU A 119 0.83 7.30 -30.74
C LEU A 119 2.36 7.38 -30.67
N LEU A 120 2.94 8.55 -30.87
CA LEU A 120 4.39 8.74 -30.73
C LEU A 120 4.86 8.50 -29.32
N ALA A 121 4.08 8.91 -28.31
CA ALA A 121 4.38 8.63 -26.92
C ALA A 121 4.35 7.10 -26.65
N TYR A 122 3.32 6.40 -27.12
CA TYR A 122 3.17 4.96 -26.91
C TYR A 122 4.27 4.15 -27.60
N LEU A 123 4.53 4.44 -28.88
CA LEU A 123 5.55 3.73 -29.68
C LEU A 123 6.97 4.13 -29.32
N GLY A 124 7.18 5.37 -28.91
CA GLY A 124 8.49 5.90 -28.51
C GLY A 124 8.88 5.55 -27.07
N PHE A 125 7.94 5.08 -26.25
CA PHE A 125 8.21 4.77 -24.85
C PHE A 125 9.40 3.84 -24.61
N PRO A 126 9.65 2.77 -25.39
CA PRO A 126 10.81 1.91 -25.17
C PRO A 126 12.15 2.68 -25.20
N PHE A 127 12.28 3.66 -26.09
CA PHE A 127 13.49 4.49 -26.16
C PHE A 127 13.60 5.45 -24.97
N TYR A 128 12.48 6.01 -24.56
CA TYR A 128 12.39 6.82 -23.36
C TYR A 128 12.77 6.02 -22.11
N ASP A 129 12.18 4.83 -21.95
CA ASP A 129 12.39 3.94 -20.80
C ASP A 129 13.87 3.51 -20.69
N ILE A 130 14.50 3.12 -21.81
CA ILE A 130 15.93 2.77 -21.83
C ILE A 130 16.83 3.95 -21.41
N ALA A 131 16.47 5.17 -21.78
CA ALA A 131 17.24 6.35 -21.43
C ALA A 131 17.03 6.80 -19.98
N THR A 132 15.81 6.67 -19.45
CA THR A 132 15.44 7.20 -18.13
C THR A 132 15.53 6.17 -17.01
N LEU A 133 15.26 4.91 -17.29
CA LEU A 133 15.28 3.84 -16.28
C LEU A 133 16.60 3.75 -15.51
N PRO A 134 17.79 3.79 -16.14
CA PRO A 134 19.07 3.78 -15.42
C PRO A 134 19.28 5.00 -14.53
N LEU A 135 18.71 6.16 -14.92
CA LEU A 135 18.80 7.39 -14.13
C LEU A 135 17.88 7.35 -12.91
N LEU A 136 16.73 6.66 -13.04
CA LEU A 136 15.78 6.46 -11.96
C LEU A 136 16.19 5.32 -11.03
N GLN A 137 16.86 4.28 -11.54
CA GLN A 137 17.32 3.13 -10.76
C GLN A 137 18.51 3.43 -9.83
N GLY A 138 19.17 4.57 -9.96
CA GLY A 138 20.19 5.00 -9.00
C GLY A 138 19.63 5.22 -7.59
N ASP A 139 18.32 5.56 -7.49
CA ASP A 139 17.59 5.73 -6.23
C ASP A 139 16.37 4.81 -6.09
N ALA A 140 16.00 4.04 -7.11
CA ALA A 140 14.66 3.46 -7.26
C ALA A 140 14.58 1.94 -7.03
N VAL A 141 15.56 1.32 -6.42
CA VAL A 141 15.42 -0.06 -5.92
C VAL A 141 14.39 -0.10 -4.77
N ASP A 142 14.16 1.05 -4.14
CA ASP A 142 13.21 1.22 -3.02
C ASP A 142 11.81 1.69 -3.46
N GLU A 143 11.59 2.04 -4.71
CA GLU A 143 10.29 2.57 -5.19
C GLU A 143 9.17 1.51 -5.28
N TYR A 144 9.50 0.25 -5.07
CA TYR A 144 8.53 -0.85 -4.99
C TYR A 144 8.16 -1.25 -3.56
N ASP A 145 8.70 -0.59 -2.55
CA ASP A 145 8.20 -0.73 -1.21
C ASP A 145 6.78 -0.15 -1.14
N SER A 146 5.83 -1.03 -0.90
CA SER A 146 4.45 -0.61 -0.68
C SER A 146 4.44 0.37 0.49
N ILE A 147 3.98 1.60 0.26
CA ILE A 147 3.75 2.56 1.33
C ILE A 147 2.73 1.92 2.28
N LYS A 148 3.21 1.55 3.46
CA LYS A 148 2.34 1.13 4.55
C LYS A 148 1.90 2.37 5.29
N VAL A 149 0.60 2.53 5.44
CA VAL A 149 0.02 3.59 6.25
C VAL A 149 -0.48 2.93 7.52
N ASP A 150 0.17 3.25 8.63
CA ASP A 150 -0.24 2.80 9.95
C ASP A 150 -0.89 3.97 10.70
N ARG A 151 -1.93 3.65 11.45
CA ARG A 151 -2.64 4.60 12.30
C ARG A 151 -2.43 4.24 13.76
N ILE A 152 -2.18 5.24 14.59
CA ILE A 152 -2.22 5.11 16.05
C ILE A 152 -3.53 5.74 16.49
N SER A 153 -4.51 4.91 16.84
CA SER A 153 -5.84 5.34 17.26
C SER A 153 -6.34 4.42 18.38
N PRO A 154 -7.12 4.92 19.33
CA PRO A 154 -7.80 4.08 20.32
C PRO A 154 -8.64 2.96 19.68
N GLU A 155 -9.20 3.21 18.48
CA GLU A 155 -10.01 2.24 17.73
C GLU A 155 -9.22 1.01 17.25
N ASP A 156 -7.90 1.11 17.21
CA ASP A 156 -7.01 0.04 16.77
C ASP A 156 -6.31 -0.68 17.94
N CYS A 157 -6.71 -0.36 19.18
CA CYS A 157 -6.09 -0.85 20.42
C CYS A 157 -7.11 -1.60 21.26
N ASP A 158 -6.85 -2.84 21.60
CA ASP A 158 -7.73 -3.72 22.36
C ASP A 158 -6.99 -4.60 23.39
N ALA A 159 -5.69 -4.47 23.50
CA ALA A 159 -4.87 -5.32 24.37
C ALA A 159 -5.18 -5.15 25.88
N ILE A 160 -5.66 -3.97 26.31
CA ILE A 160 -6.09 -3.72 27.70
C ILE A 160 -7.60 -3.65 27.76
N ARG A 161 -8.22 -2.79 26.94
CA ARG A 161 -9.67 -2.60 26.87
C ARG A 161 -10.13 -2.49 25.43
N SER A 162 -11.17 -3.20 25.07
CA SER A 162 -11.88 -3.02 23.81
C SER A 162 -12.93 -1.91 23.92
N GLY A 163 -13.30 -1.32 22.75
CA GLY A 163 -14.34 -0.28 22.68
C GLY A 163 -13.79 1.11 22.32
N GLY A 164 -12.54 1.19 21.91
CA GLY A 164 -11.93 2.39 21.33
C GLY A 164 -11.94 3.63 22.21
N ALA A 165 -12.16 4.78 21.61
CA ALA A 165 -12.20 6.06 22.30
C ALA A 165 -13.30 6.13 23.35
N ASP A 166 -14.48 5.58 23.10
CA ASP A 166 -15.62 5.61 24.01
C ASP A 166 -15.35 4.88 25.34
N ALA A 167 -14.52 3.84 25.30
CA ALA A 167 -14.17 3.05 26.49
C ALA A 167 -12.98 3.61 27.28
N THR A 168 -12.16 4.48 26.67
CA THR A 168 -10.87 4.86 27.22
C THR A 168 -10.68 6.36 27.41
N LEU A 169 -11.22 7.19 26.51
CA LEU A 169 -10.99 8.63 26.53
C LEU A 169 -12.12 9.37 27.24
N LYS A 170 -11.74 10.40 28.00
CA LYS A 170 -12.65 11.33 28.69
C LYS A 170 -12.80 12.66 27.97
N GLY A 171 -11.86 13.00 27.09
CA GLY A 171 -11.89 14.23 26.32
C GLY A 171 -13.03 14.31 25.32
N ILE A 172 -13.58 13.15 24.91
CA ILE A 172 -14.74 13.06 24.01
C ILE A 172 -16.06 13.49 24.68
N GLU A 173 -16.10 13.52 26.01
CA GLU A 173 -17.27 14.00 26.75
C GLU A 173 -17.51 15.51 26.48
N PHE A 174 -18.74 15.99 26.69
CA PHE A 174 -19.15 17.38 26.45
C PHE A 174 -18.83 17.90 25.03
N ASN A 175 -19.21 17.13 24.00
CA ASN A 175 -18.95 17.47 22.58
C ASN A 175 -17.45 17.67 22.28
N ASN A 176 -16.59 16.80 22.80
CA ASN A 176 -15.13 16.83 22.67
C ASN A 176 -14.42 17.98 23.43
N PHE A 177 -15.07 18.57 24.41
CA PHE A 177 -14.47 19.61 25.28
C PHE A 177 -14.13 19.11 26.68
N GLY A 178 -14.38 17.84 27.02
CA GLY A 178 -14.21 17.31 28.37
C GLY A 178 -12.81 17.53 28.94
N ALA A 179 -11.78 17.24 28.16
CA ALA A 179 -10.39 17.45 28.59
C ALA A 179 -10.00 18.92 28.76
N PHE A 180 -10.69 19.85 28.10
CA PHE A 180 -10.40 21.29 28.25
C PHE A 180 -10.71 21.82 29.66
N PHE A 181 -11.77 21.32 30.27
CA PHE A 181 -12.25 21.80 31.58
C PHE A 181 -11.74 20.98 32.76
N SER A 182 -11.26 19.74 32.54
CA SER A 182 -10.84 18.83 33.60
C SER A 182 -9.39 18.38 33.45
N ARG A 183 -8.57 18.65 34.49
CA ARG A 183 -7.20 18.12 34.51
C ARG A 183 -7.18 16.61 34.63
N ALA A 184 -8.08 16.00 35.38
CA ALA A 184 -8.21 14.55 35.49
C ALA A 184 -8.52 13.91 34.13
N TYR A 185 -9.34 14.57 33.31
CA TYR A 185 -9.64 14.08 31.96
C TYR A 185 -8.42 14.17 31.04
N ARG A 186 -7.64 15.25 31.12
CA ARG A 186 -6.37 15.35 30.35
C ARG A 186 -5.36 14.28 30.77
N GLU A 187 -5.23 14.06 32.09
CA GLU A 187 -4.34 13.02 32.60
C GLU A 187 -4.78 11.62 32.18
N ASN A 188 -6.10 11.36 32.18
CA ASN A 188 -6.67 10.13 31.63
C ASN A 188 -6.31 9.93 30.16
N ASP A 189 -6.58 10.92 29.33
CA ASP A 189 -6.36 10.81 27.89
C ASP A 189 -4.87 10.75 27.54
N TYR A 190 -4.03 11.45 28.27
CA TYR A 190 -2.58 11.36 28.14
C TYR A 190 -2.07 9.95 28.47
N LEU A 191 -2.52 9.35 29.57
CA LEU A 191 -2.13 8.00 29.96
C LEU A 191 -2.56 6.98 28.92
N TRP A 192 -3.81 7.03 28.49
CA TRP A 192 -4.31 6.15 27.42
C TRP A 192 -3.58 6.36 26.10
N GLY A 193 -3.25 7.61 25.76
CA GLY A 193 -2.45 7.89 24.57
C GLY A 193 -1.08 7.23 24.58
N ARG A 194 -0.41 7.15 25.76
CA ARG A 194 0.86 6.43 25.92
C ARG A 194 0.68 4.92 25.78
N LEU A 195 -0.36 4.35 26.40
CA LEU A 195 -0.64 2.91 26.35
C LEU A 195 -1.00 2.46 24.93
N HIS A 196 -1.93 3.15 24.28
CA HIS A 196 -2.28 2.88 22.88
C HIS A 196 -1.08 3.08 21.94
N GLY A 197 -0.28 4.13 22.20
CA GLY A 197 0.92 4.41 21.43
C GLY A 197 1.91 3.24 21.45
N VAL A 198 2.22 2.67 22.62
CA VAL A 198 3.15 1.55 22.72
C VAL A 198 2.60 0.27 22.11
N GLU A 199 1.31 -0.01 22.28
CA GLU A 199 0.64 -1.15 21.65
C GLU A 199 0.81 -1.10 20.13
N ARG A 200 0.42 0.03 19.50
CA ARG A 200 0.52 0.20 18.05
C ARG A 200 1.96 0.25 17.54
N LEU A 201 2.87 0.86 18.28
CA LEU A 201 4.29 0.87 17.89
C LEU A 201 4.90 -0.54 17.89
N LEU A 202 4.53 -1.39 18.84
CA LEU A 202 4.96 -2.79 18.82
C LEU A 202 4.41 -3.53 17.60
N ASP A 203 3.13 -3.33 17.24
CA ASP A 203 2.54 -3.93 16.06
C ASP A 203 3.23 -3.45 14.76
N ILE A 204 3.50 -2.14 14.67
CA ILE A 204 4.21 -1.54 13.53
C ILE A 204 5.61 -2.17 13.40
N VAL A 205 6.38 -2.23 14.50
CA VAL A 205 7.72 -2.84 14.48
C VAL A 205 7.67 -4.29 14.04
N ILE A 206 6.72 -5.07 14.55
CA ILE A 206 6.54 -6.47 14.16
C ILE A 206 6.14 -6.60 12.69
N SER A 207 5.30 -5.71 12.19
CA SER A 207 4.88 -5.71 10.78
C SER A 207 6.03 -5.47 9.81
N THR A 208 7.14 -4.90 10.27
CA THR A 208 8.35 -4.66 9.47
C THR A 208 9.35 -5.81 9.50
N MET A 209 9.14 -6.81 10.38
CA MET A 209 10.05 -7.95 10.46
C MET A 209 10.00 -8.80 9.18
N PRO A 210 11.15 -9.33 8.72
CA PRO A 210 11.18 -10.26 7.58
C PRO A 210 10.24 -11.44 7.82
N GLY A 211 9.48 -11.86 6.80
CA GLY A 211 8.42 -12.86 6.91
C GLY A 211 8.85 -14.24 7.43
N GLN A 212 10.16 -14.50 7.54
CA GLN A 212 10.73 -15.72 8.15
C GLN A 212 11.01 -15.56 9.65
N THR A 213 10.96 -14.35 10.17
CA THR A 213 11.19 -14.07 11.60
C THR A 213 9.86 -14.21 12.32
N ARG A 214 9.73 -15.25 13.14
CA ARG A 214 8.58 -15.44 14.04
C ARG A 214 9.01 -15.20 15.46
N LEU A 215 8.25 -14.38 16.16
CA LEU A 215 8.39 -14.29 17.61
C LEU A 215 7.91 -15.61 18.24
N PRO A 216 8.54 -16.04 19.36
CA PRO A 216 8.00 -17.13 20.16
C PRO A 216 6.54 -16.87 20.56
N ASP A 217 5.76 -17.93 20.71
CA ASP A 217 4.36 -17.83 21.14
C ASP A 217 4.25 -17.08 22.48
N GLY A 218 3.37 -16.09 22.55
CA GLY A 218 3.18 -15.25 23.72
C GLY A 218 4.26 -14.18 23.98
N ALA A 219 5.31 -14.10 23.16
CA ALA A 219 6.35 -13.09 23.35
C ALA A 219 5.82 -11.66 23.16
N LEU A 220 4.93 -11.44 22.19
CA LEU A 220 4.33 -10.14 21.96
C LEU A 220 3.51 -9.66 23.17
N ASP A 221 2.71 -10.55 23.76
CA ASP A 221 1.90 -10.21 24.94
C ASP A 221 2.79 -9.92 26.15
N THR A 222 3.91 -10.64 26.27
CA THR A 222 4.92 -10.38 27.30
C THR A 222 5.56 -9.00 27.11
N TYR A 223 5.91 -8.62 25.88
CA TYR A 223 6.46 -7.29 25.58
C TYR A 223 5.43 -6.18 25.83
N ARG A 224 4.18 -6.34 25.37
CA ARG A 224 3.10 -5.38 25.62
C ARG A 224 2.90 -5.18 27.11
N ARG A 225 2.75 -6.26 27.86
CA ARG A 225 2.58 -6.22 29.32
C ARG A 225 3.73 -5.48 30.03
N SER A 226 4.97 -5.84 29.69
CA SER A 226 6.16 -5.20 30.28
C SER A 226 6.20 -3.69 29.99
N ALA A 227 5.88 -3.30 28.75
CA ALA A 227 5.86 -1.91 28.35
C ALA A 227 4.72 -1.12 29.02
N PHE A 228 3.53 -1.71 29.14
CA PHE A 228 2.41 -1.10 29.85
C PHE A 228 2.73 -0.85 31.32
N LEU A 229 3.28 -1.85 32.02
CA LEU A 229 3.66 -1.71 33.41
C LEU A 229 4.75 -0.65 33.62
N ALA A 230 5.74 -0.58 32.72
CA ALA A 230 6.78 0.44 32.77
C ALA A 230 6.20 1.86 32.60
N ILE A 231 5.19 2.04 31.71
CA ILE A 231 4.50 3.33 31.57
C ILE A 231 3.74 3.67 32.85
N LEU A 232 3.03 2.72 33.45
CA LEU A 232 2.30 2.96 34.70
C LEU A 232 3.24 3.32 35.85
N ASP A 233 4.42 2.68 35.95
CA ASP A 233 5.43 2.98 36.93
C ASP A 233 5.99 4.41 36.76
N GLU A 234 6.27 4.82 35.53
CA GLU A 234 6.78 6.15 35.23
C GLU A 234 5.76 7.26 35.50
N GLU A 235 4.47 7.00 35.23
CA GLU A 235 3.42 8.02 35.31
C GLU A 235 2.71 8.09 36.68
N GLU A 236 2.91 7.15 37.57
CA GLU A 236 2.20 7.08 38.85
C GLU A 236 2.36 8.35 39.68
N GLU A 237 3.58 8.89 39.78
CA GLU A 237 3.84 10.15 40.53
C GLU A 237 3.46 11.39 39.70
N ARG A 238 3.43 11.32 38.38
CA ARG A 238 3.21 12.45 37.45
C ARG A 238 1.74 12.76 37.23
N LEU A 239 0.86 11.74 37.41
CA LEU A 239 -0.56 11.81 37.09
C LEU A 239 -1.44 11.58 38.36
N PRO A 240 -1.37 12.48 39.33
CA PRO A 240 -2.02 12.26 40.64
C PRO A 240 -3.56 12.23 40.58
N HIS A 241 -4.18 12.81 39.53
CA HIS A 241 -5.64 12.87 39.41
C HIS A 241 -6.26 11.60 38.82
N VAL A 242 -5.43 10.62 38.41
CA VAL A 242 -5.86 9.34 37.83
C VAL A 242 -5.24 8.13 38.52
N ALA A 243 -4.87 8.27 39.78
CA ALA A 243 -4.28 7.21 40.61
C ALA A 243 -5.18 5.95 40.64
N ASP A 244 -6.49 6.11 40.76
CA ASP A 244 -7.45 5.01 40.77
C ASP A 244 -7.48 4.26 39.40
N LEU A 245 -7.34 4.99 38.29
CA LEU A 245 -7.22 4.42 36.98
C LEU A 245 -5.93 3.60 36.85
N ILE A 246 -4.79 4.13 37.31
CA ILE A 246 -3.50 3.43 37.30
C ILE A 246 -3.61 2.13 38.09
N ALA A 247 -4.21 2.18 39.29
CA ALA A 247 -4.44 0.98 40.12
C ALA A 247 -5.38 -0.06 39.42
N SER A 248 -6.38 0.41 38.70
CA SER A 248 -7.26 -0.46 37.90
C SER A 248 -6.51 -1.15 36.76
N LEU A 249 -5.75 -0.34 35.99
CA LEU A 249 -4.99 -0.84 34.85
C LEU A 249 -3.93 -1.87 35.27
N ARG A 250 -3.24 -1.67 36.38
CA ARG A 250 -2.32 -2.68 36.92
C ARG A 250 -3.00 -4.03 37.18
N ARG A 251 -4.23 -4.03 37.65
CA ARG A 251 -5.00 -5.27 37.90
C ARG A 251 -5.49 -5.91 36.59
N GLU A 252 -5.79 -5.12 35.58
CA GLU A 252 -6.25 -5.59 34.26
C GLU A 252 -5.08 -6.17 33.46
N ILE A 253 -3.91 -5.57 33.55
CA ILE A 253 -2.69 -6.02 32.87
C ILE A 253 -2.07 -7.23 33.59
N GLY A 254 -2.30 -7.36 34.89
CA GLY A 254 -1.86 -8.51 35.73
C GLY A 254 -0.49 -8.35 36.24
#